data_16d90f308ae50667be4cdf9010bcdbcc
#
_entry.id   16d90f308ae50667be4cdf9010bcdbcc
#
_cell.length_a   1.000
_cell.length_b   1.000
_cell.length_c   1.000
_cell.angle_alpha   90.00
_cell.angle_beta   90.00
_cell.angle_gamma   90.00
#
_symmetry.space_group_name_H-M   'P 1'
#
loop_
_entity.id
_entity.type
_entity.pdbx_description
1 polymer ?
#
loop_
_entity_poly.entity_id
_entity_poly.type
_entity_poly.pdbx_seq_one_letter_code
_entity_poly.pdbx_strand_id
1 'polypeptide(L)'
;MVADPGTLAAELRLSIGLLLRRLRQIPTGDELTLSESAALARLDRGGPATAAELARAEQISPQSMGATLGALQRRGLIARVPDPEDGRRMILSITEPGLELLRNRRNRRTEELERALAAAFTSAELGQLAAAAPLLERLANRM
;
A
#
# COMPACT_ATOMS: atom_id res chain seq x y z
N MET A 1 17.75 9.07 29.45
CA MET A 1 17.15 7.73 29.59
C MET A 1 17.23 7.01 28.26
N VAL A 2 17.77 5.79 28.28
CA VAL A 2 17.85 4.96 27.06
C VAL A 2 16.60 4.11 26.99
N ALA A 3 15.90 4.17 25.87
CA ALA A 3 14.70 3.34 25.67
C ALA A 3 15.12 1.87 25.50
N ASP A 4 14.45 0.99 26.19
CA ASP A 4 14.65 -0.44 26.03
C ASP A 4 14.09 -0.90 24.67
N PRO A 5 14.90 -1.55 23.82
CA PRO A 5 14.44 -1.96 22.50
C PRO A 5 13.21 -2.88 22.52
N GLY A 6 13.09 -3.76 23.51
CA GLY A 6 11.94 -4.65 23.61
C GLY A 6 10.65 -3.91 23.90
N THR A 7 10.68 -3.01 24.87
CA THR A 7 9.52 -2.17 25.23
C THR A 7 9.13 -1.27 24.06
N LEU A 8 10.11 -0.64 23.44
CA LEU A 8 9.87 0.24 22.28
C LEU A 8 9.28 -0.54 21.09
N ALA A 9 9.77 -1.75 20.84
CA ALA A 9 9.24 -2.60 19.76
C ALA A 9 7.74 -2.90 19.97
N ALA A 10 7.34 -3.22 21.20
CA ALA A 10 5.93 -3.45 21.53
C ALA A 10 5.07 -2.20 21.32
N GLU A 11 5.56 -1.05 21.77
CA GLU A 11 4.84 0.23 21.61
C GLU A 11 4.70 0.62 20.14
N LEU A 12 5.77 0.49 19.36
CA LEU A 12 5.75 0.80 17.93
C LEU A 12 4.80 -0.14 17.18
N ARG A 13 4.83 -1.44 17.49
CA ARG A 13 3.93 -2.41 16.84
C ARG A 13 2.47 -2.03 17.04
N LEU A 14 2.10 -1.63 18.24
CA LEU A 14 0.73 -1.23 18.57
C LEU A 14 0.36 0.10 17.88
N SER A 15 1.19 1.12 17.99
CA SER A 15 0.90 2.45 17.46
C SER A 15 0.89 2.46 15.93
N ILE A 16 1.85 1.79 15.29
CA ILE A 16 1.91 1.66 13.82
C ILE A 16 0.69 0.87 13.33
N GLY A 17 0.33 -0.23 14.01
CA GLY A 17 -0.84 -1.01 13.66
C GLY A 17 -2.13 -0.21 13.71
N LEU A 18 -2.31 0.58 14.76
CA LEU A 18 -3.47 1.47 14.89
C LEU A 18 -3.49 2.53 13.80
N LEU A 19 -2.36 3.17 13.53
CA LEU A 19 -2.26 4.20 12.50
C LEU A 19 -2.58 3.64 11.11
N LEU A 20 -2.01 2.50 10.75
CA LEU A 20 -2.29 1.84 9.46
C LEU A 20 -3.77 1.49 9.32
N ARG A 21 -4.37 0.98 10.39
CA ARG A 21 -5.80 0.65 10.39
C ARG A 21 -6.66 1.87 10.11
N ARG A 22 -6.35 3.01 10.73
CA ARG A 22 -7.06 4.27 10.51
C ARG A 22 -6.86 4.79 9.09
N LEU A 23 -5.64 4.73 8.57
CA LEU A 23 -5.36 5.15 7.19
C LEU A 23 -6.16 4.34 6.18
N ARG A 24 -6.30 3.03 6.39
CA ARG A 24 -7.09 2.16 5.52
C ARG A 24 -8.58 2.46 5.55
N GLN A 25 -9.09 3.05 6.64
CA GLN A 25 -10.48 3.41 6.79
C GLN A 25 -10.85 4.75 6.15
N ILE A 26 -9.87 5.53 5.71
CA ILE A 26 -10.12 6.82 5.06
C ILE A 26 -10.83 6.58 3.74
N PRO A 27 -12.03 7.19 3.53
CA PRO A 27 -12.74 7.08 2.26
C PRO A 27 -11.94 7.75 1.15
N THR A 28 -11.63 7.01 0.10
CA THR A 28 -10.86 7.53 -1.04
C THR A 28 -11.74 7.79 -2.27
N GLY A 29 -13.00 7.33 -2.24
CA GLY A 29 -13.97 7.56 -3.31
C GLY A 29 -13.74 6.68 -4.56
N ASP A 30 -12.77 5.79 -4.52
CA ASP A 30 -12.43 4.93 -5.65
C ASP A 30 -13.13 3.57 -5.64
N GLU A 31 -13.77 3.22 -4.53
CA GLU A 31 -14.51 1.96 -4.32
C GLU A 31 -13.66 0.69 -4.50
N LEU A 32 -12.32 0.79 -4.36
CA LEU A 32 -11.46 -0.38 -4.40
C LEU A 32 -11.61 -1.23 -3.14
N THR A 33 -11.65 -2.54 -3.31
CA THR A 33 -11.52 -3.49 -2.19
C THR A 33 -10.07 -3.49 -1.69
N LEU A 34 -9.86 -4.06 -0.51
CA LEU A 34 -8.50 -4.23 0.02
C LEU A 34 -7.64 -5.06 -0.93
N SER A 35 -8.19 -6.15 -1.46
CA SER A 35 -7.47 -7.02 -2.41
C SER A 35 -7.11 -6.28 -3.70
N GLU A 36 -8.04 -5.51 -4.24
CA GLU A 36 -7.81 -4.71 -5.44
C GLU A 36 -6.71 -3.66 -5.22
N SER A 37 -6.78 -2.93 -4.12
CA SER A 37 -5.76 -1.92 -3.81
C SER A 37 -4.39 -2.54 -3.55
N ALA A 38 -4.34 -3.70 -2.90
CA ALA A 38 -3.09 -4.42 -2.65
C ALA A 38 -2.46 -4.90 -3.97
N ALA A 39 -3.25 -5.45 -4.88
CA ALA A 39 -2.78 -5.91 -6.19
C ALA A 39 -2.24 -4.75 -7.02
N LEU A 40 -2.96 -3.63 -7.09
CA LEU A 40 -2.50 -2.43 -7.80
C LEU A 40 -1.20 -1.88 -7.23
N ALA A 41 -1.11 -1.78 -5.91
CA ALA A 41 0.09 -1.28 -5.24
C ALA A 41 1.30 -2.18 -5.52
N ARG A 42 1.10 -3.48 -5.57
CA ARG A 42 2.18 -4.43 -5.86
C ARG A 42 2.66 -4.31 -7.31
N LEU A 43 1.73 -4.17 -8.25
CA LEU A 43 2.08 -3.95 -9.67
C LEU A 43 2.84 -2.62 -9.86
N ASP A 44 2.47 -1.59 -9.11
CA ASP A 44 3.16 -0.30 -9.15
C ASP A 44 4.60 -0.42 -8.62
N ARG A 45 4.79 -1.09 -7.47
CA ARG A 45 6.11 -1.22 -6.82
C ARG A 45 7.02 -2.22 -7.50
N GLY A 46 6.47 -3.38 -7.87
CA GLY A 46 7.23 -4.52 -8.38
C GLY A 46 7.29 -4.61 -9.89
N GLY A 47 6.51 -3.80 -10.59
CA GLY A 47 6.38 -3.88 -12.04
C GLY A 47 5.49 -5.04 -12.50
N PRO A 48 5.44 -5.29 -13.81
CA PRO A 48 4.59 -6.33 -14.38
C PRO A 48 4.83 -7.70 -13.75
N ALA A 49 3.75 -8.47 -13.57
CA ALA A 49 3.79 -9.78 -12.93
C ALA A 49 2.68 -10.68 -13.45
N THR A 50 2.84 -11.99 -13.26
CA THR A 50 1.79 -12.95 -13.56
C THR A 50 0.78 -13.03 -12.41
N ALA A 51 -0.42 -13.54 -12.71
CA ALA A 51 -1.44 -13.77 -11.68
C ALA A 51 -0.93 -14.71 -10.57
N ALA A 52 -0.17 -15.74 -10.94
CA ALA A 52 0.39 -16.68 -9.98
C ALA A 52 1.40 -16.02 -9.04
N GLU A 53 2.26 -15.15 -9.56
CA GLU A 53 3.22 -14.38 -8.75
C GLU A 53 2.51 -13.46 -7.76
N LEU A 54 1.46 -12.77 -8.22
CA LEU A 54 0.65 -11.88 -7.37
C LEU A 54 -0.08 -12.67 -6.28
N ALA A 55 -0.66 -13.83 -6.62
CA ALA A 55 -1.35 -14.67 -5.64
C ALA A 55 -0.41 -15.16 -4.55
N ARG A 56 0.80 -15.58 -4.91
CA ARG A 56 1.82 -16.01 -3.95
C ARG A 56 2.26 -14.85 -3.06
N ALA A 57 2.51 -13.70 -3.65
CA ALA A 57 2.98 -12.52 -2.94
C ALA A 57 1.94 -12.02 -1.92
N GLU A 58 0.67 -12.06 -2.27
CA GLU A 58 -0.43 -11.63 -1.39
C GLU A 58 -0.97 -12.75 -0.51
N GLN A 59 -0.45 -13.96 -0.65
CA GLN A 59 -0.86 -15.14 0.13
C GLN A 59 -2.36 -15.43 0.04
N ILE A 60 -2.90 -15.31 -1.18
CA ILE A 60 -4.30 -15.64 -1.46
C ILE A 60 -4.37 -16.73 -2.54
N SER A 61 -5.54 -17.34 -2.68
CA SER A 61 -5.73 -18.39 -3.69
C SER A 61 -5.67 -17.82 -5.11
N PRO A 62 -5.25 -18.63 -6.10
CA PRO A 62 -5.30 -18.21 -7.50
C PRO A 62 -6.70 -17.79 -7.96
N GLN A 63 -7.75 -18.43 -7.45
CA GLN A 63 -9.13 -18.07 -7.77
C GLN A 63 -9.50 -16.69 -7.25
N SER A 64 -9.14 -16.38 -6.00
CA SER A 64 -9.38 -15.07 -5.42
C SER A 64 -8.59 -13.97 -6.14
N MET A 65 -7.33 -14.24 -6.48
CA MET A 65 -6.53 -13.31 -7.26
C MET A 65 -7.12 -13.11 -8.65
N GLY A 66 -7.58 -14.17 -9.30
CA GLY A 66 -8.23 -14.10 -10.61
C GLY A 66 -9.46 -13.20 -10.61
N ALA A 67 -10.30 -13.31 -9.58
CA ALA A 67 -11.48 -12.44 -9.41
C ALA A 67 -11.09 -10.98 -9.21
N THR A 68 -10.10 -10.73 -8.36
CA THR A 68 -9.57 -9.38 -8.10
C THR A 68 -9.00 -8.74 -9.37
N LEU A 69 -8.16 -9.47 -10.10
CA LEU A 69 -7.55 -8.99 -11.33
C LEU A 69 -8.59 -8.78 -12.44
N GLY A 70 -9.60 -9.65 -12.53
CA GLY A 70 -10.71 -9.50 -13.46
C GLY A 70 -11.48 -8.20 -13.22
N ALA A 71 -11.76 -7.88 -11.96
CA ALA A 71 -12.43 -6.64 -11.58
C ALA A 71 -11.59 -5.41 -11.96
N LEU A 72 -10.29 -5.43 -11.67
CA LEU A 72 -9.38 -4.35 -12.04
C LEU A 72 -9.26 -4.16 -13.54
N GLN A 73 -9.22 -5.25 -14.29
CA GLN A 73 -9.14 -5.22 -15.75
C GLN A 73 -10.41 -4.61 -16.36
N ARG A 74 -11.59 -4.99 -15.85
CA ARG A 74 -12.86 -4.41 -16.32
C ARG A 74 -12.95 -2.91 -16.09
N ARG A 75 -12.31 -2.41 -15.03
CA ARG A 75 -12.23 -0.97 -14.76
C ARG A 75 -11.12 -0.26 -15.53
N GLY A 76 -10.34 -0.99 -16.32
CA GLY A 76 -9.25 -0.40 -17.11
C GLY A 76 -8.02 0.00 -16.28
N LEU A 77 -7.89 -0.52 -15.04
CA LEU A 77 -6.80 -0.15 -14.14
C LEU A 77 -5.56 -1.00 -14.32
N ILE A 78 -5.71 -2.18 -14.93
CA ILE A 78 -4.62 -3.05 -15.32
C ILE A 78 -4.83 -3.53 -16.75
N ALA A 79 -3.73 -3.90 -17.41
CA ALA A 79 -3.72 -4.50 -18.75
C ALA A 79 -3.09 -5.88 -18.68
N ARG A 80 -3.55 -6.77 -19.56
CA ARG A 80 -3.04 -8.13 -19.68
C ARG A 80 -2.42 -8.30 -21.05
N VAL A 81 -1.17 -8.72 -21.09
CA VAL A 81 -0.44 -8.97 -22.34
C VAL A 81 0.27 -10.31 -22.27
N PRO A 82 0.47 -11.00 -23.41
CA PRO A 82 1.28 -12.21 -23.42
C PRO A 82 2.70 -11.93 -23.00
N ASP A 83 3.32 -12.87 -22.28
CA ASP A 83 4.73 -12.77 -21.90
C ASP A 83 5.58 -12.83 -23.18
N PRO A 84 6.49 -11.87 -23.42
CA PRO A 84 7.37 -11.90 -24.59
C PRO A 84 8.30 -13.12 -24.65
N GLU A 85 8.64 -13.68 -23.48
CA GLU A 85 9.52 -14.85 -23.39
C GLU A 85 8.78 -16.17 -23.43
N ASP A 86 7.53 -16.22 -22.94
CA ASP A 86 6.68 -17.39 -22.96
C ASP A 86 5.23 -16.97 -23.21
N GLY A 87 4.79 -17.08 -24.47
CA GLY A 87 3.46 -16.67 -24.91
C GLY A 87 2.29 -17.42 -24.25
N ARG A 88 2.55 -18.49 -23.48
CA ARG A 88 1.52 -19.20 -22.70
C ARG A 88 1.18 -18.46 -21.41
N ARG A 89 2.06 -17.57 -20.96
CA ARG A 89 1.89 -16.80 -19.72
C ARG A 89 1.34 -15.42 -20.08
N MET A 90 0.45 -14.92 -19.21
CA MET A 90 -0.06 -13.57 -19.31
C MET A 90 0.58 -12.70 -18.22
N ILE A 91 1.10 -11.57 -18.62
CA ILE A 91 1.68 -10.57 -17.73
C ILE A 91 0.66 -9.46 -17.50
N LEU A 92 0.48 -9.10 -16.25
CA LEU A 92 -0.38 -8.00 -15.84
C LEU A 92 0.46 -6.78 -15.52
N SER A 93 0.03 -5.63 -15.98
CA SER A 93 0.69 -4.36 -15.72
C SER A 93 -0.32 -3.31 -15.34
N ILE A 94 0.09 -2.35 -14.52
CA ILE A 94 -0.76 -1.22 -14.15
C ILE A 94 -0.85 -0.25 -15.33
N THR A 95 -2.04 0.29 -15.58
CA THR A 95 -2.29 1.28 -16.63
C THR A 95 -2.11 2.69 -16.09
N GLU A 96 -2.10 3.71 -16.99
CA GLU A 96 -2.11 5.11 -16.56
C GLU A 96 -3.32 5.45 -15.68
N PRO A 97 -4.56 5.04 -16.01
CA PRO A 97 -5.67 5.21 -15.08
C PRO A 97 -5.45 4.54 -13.71
N GLY A 98 -4.82 3.37 -13.68
CA GLY A 98 -4.48 2.68 -12.45
C GLY A 98 -3.47 3.46 -11.60
N LEU A 99 -2.44 4.01 -12.21
CA LEU A 99 -1.43 4.86 -11.54
C LEU A 99 -2.06 6.14 -10.99
N GLU A 100 -2.92 6.78 -11.77
CA GLU A 100 -3.62 7.99 -11.35
C GLU A 100 -4.54 7.72 -10.15
N LEU A 101 -5.27 6.62 -10.18
CA LEU A 101 -6.13 6.22 -9.07
C LEU A 101 -5.31 5.99 -7.78
N LEU A 102 -4.17 5.32 -7.87
CA LEU A 102 -3.28 5.13 -6.73
C LEU A 102 -2.73 6.45 -6.19
N ARG A 103 -2.32 7.37 -7.06
CA ARG A 103 -1.86 8.71 -6.66
C ARG A 103 -2.93 9.47 -5.91
N ASN A 104 -4.15 9.51 -6.45
CA ASN A 104 -5.28 10.18 -5.80
C ASN A 104 -5.59 9.59 -4.44
N ARG A 105 -5.53 8.28 -4.32
CA ARG A 105 -5.75 7.55 -3.08
C ARG A 105 -4.71 7.91 -2.02
N ARG A 106 -3.43 7.94 -2.42
CA ARG A 106 -2.32 8.35 -1.55
C ARG A 106 -2.46 9.80 -1.10
N ASN A 107 -2.83 10.68 -2.03
CA ASN A 107 -3.03 12.11 -1.74
C ASN A 107 -4.14 12.32 -0.71
N ARG A 108 -5.28 11.64 -0.84
CA ARG A 108 -6.36 11.74 0.14
C ARG A 108 -5.95 11.30 1.52
N ARG A 109 -5.17 10.24 1.63
CA ARG A 109 -4.64 9.77 2.91
C ARG A 109 -3.66 10.77 3.51
N THR A 110 -2.80 11.35 2.68
CA THR A 110 -1.86 12.38 3.11
C THR A 110 -2.59 13.63 3.60
N GLU A 111 -3.62 14.07 2.90
CA GLU A 111 -4.45 15.20 3.31
C GLU A 111 -5.12 14.97 4.67
N GLU A 112 -5.64 13.79 4.92
CA GLU A 112 -6.25 13.45 6.21
C GLU A 112 -5.23 13.44 7.34
N LEU A 113 -4.03 12.90 7.10
CA LEU A 113 -2.93 12.97 8.06
C LEU A 113 -2.54 14.41 8.35
N GLU A 114 -2.44 15.23 7.32
CA GLU A 114 -2.11 16.66 7.46
C GLU A 114 -3.13 17.37 8.36
N ARG A 115 -4.41 17.16 8.11
CA ARG A 115 -5.47 17.75 8.93
C ARG A 115 -5.38 17.32 10.40
N ALA A 116 -5.16 16.04 10.64
CA ALA A 116 -5.04 15.50 11.99
C ALA A 116 -3.81 16.06 12.71
N LEU A 117 -2.69 16.15 12.03
CA LEU A 117 -1.47 16.71 12.57
C LEU A 117 -1.64 18.18 12.91
N ALA A 118 -2.24 18.96 12.00
CA ALA A 118 -2.47 20.40 12.23
C ALA A 118 -3.44 20.67 13.37
N ALA A 119 -4.46 19.82 13.54
CA ALA A 119 -5.51 20.05 14.53
C ALA A 119 -5.14 19.64 15.95
N ALA A 120 -4.30 18.61 16.13
CA ALA A 120 -4.14 17.95 17.42
C ALA A 120 -2.71 17.96 17.98
N PHE A 121 -1.72 18.42 17.24
CA PHE A 121 -0.31 18.31 17.62
C PHE A 121 0.34 19.67 17.79
N THR A 122 1.20 19.78 18.81
CA THR A 122 2.02 20.97 19.03
C THR A 122 3.19 21.01 18.06
N SER A 123 3.83 22.17 17.90
CA SER A 123 5.03 22.29 17.07
C SER A 123 6.15 21.36 17.54
N ALA A 124 6.31 21.20 18.86
CA ALA A 124 7.31 20.30 19.42
C ALA A 124 7.02 18.83 19.05
N GLU A 125 5.76 18.42 19.12
CA GLU A 125 5.32 17.08 18.75
C GLU A 125 5.48 16.81 17.25
N LEU A 126 5.15 17.78 16.42
CA LEU A 126 5.39 17.70 14.98
C LEU A 126 6.87 17.50 14.67
N GLY A 127 7.75 18.22 15.39
CA GLY A 127 9.19 18.05 15.26
C GLY A 127 9.66 16.66 15.65
N GLN A 128 9.09 16.10 16.71
CA GLN A 128 9.41 14.72 17.15
C GLN A 128 8.98 13.68 16.11
N LEU A 129 7.78 13.82 15.55
CA LEU A 129 7.29 12.92 14.49
C LEU A 129 8.13 13.06 13.22
N ALA A 130 8.49 14.29 12.85
CA ALA A 130 9.33 14.53 11.69
C ALA A 130 10.73 13.89 11.85
N ALA A 131 11.30 13.94 13.06
CA ALA A 131 12.56 13.27 13.36
C ALA A 131 12.45 11.73 13.36
N ALA A 132 11.28 11.22 13.76
CA ALA A 132 11.04 9.77 13.82
C ALA A 132 10.79 9.15 12.44
N ALA A 133 10.24 9.88 11.47
CA ALA A 133 9.87 9.34 10.18
C ALA A 133 11.02 8.65 9.44
N PRO A 134 12.22 9.27 9.29
CA PRO A 134 13.35 8.58 8.66
C PRO A 134 13.84 7.36 9.45
N LEU A 135 13.68 7.38 10.77
CA LEU A 135 14.05 6.26 11.64
C LEU A 135 13.14 5.06 11.42
N LEU A 136 11.84 5.30 11.23
CA LEU A 136 10.86 4.25 10.92
C LEU A 136 11.14 3.64 9.54
N GLU A 137 11.47 4.47 8.56
CA GLU A 137 11.87 3.99 7.24
C GLU A 137 13.12 3.11 7.31
N ARG A 138 14.14 3.55 8.06
CA ARG A 138 15.35 2.77 8.27
C ARG A 138 15.07 1.44 8.98
N LEU A 139 14.16 1.45 9.95
CA LEU A 139 13.73 0.23 10.64
C LEU A 139 13.10 -0.75 9.66
N ALA A 140 12.17 -0.28 8.83
CA ALA A 140 11.50 -1.12 7.83
C ALA A 140 12.51 -1.77 6.87
N ASN A 141 13.55 -1.03 6.47
CA ASN A 141 14.57 -1.54 5.56
C ASN A 141 15.54 -2.53 6.22
N ARG A 142 15.47 -2.71 7.54
CA ARG A 142 16.32 -3.65 8.29
C ARG A 142 15.61 -4.96 8.65
N MET A 143 14.33 -5.05 8.41
CA MET A 143 13.52 -6.24 8.68
C MET A 143 13.45 -7.17 7.48
#